data_93b914d6dac758227e02baf97dd63e38
#
_entry.id   93b914d6dac758227e02baf97dd63e38
#
_cell.length_a   1.000
_cell.length_b   1.000
_cell.length_c   1.000
_cell.angle_alpha   90.00
_cell.angle_beta   90.00
_cell.angle_gamma   90.00
#
_symmetry.space_group_name_H-M   'P 1'
#
loop_
_entity.id
_entity.type
_entity.pdbx_description
1 polymer ?
#
loop_
_entity_poly.entity_id
_entity_poly.type
_entity_poly.pdbx_seq_one_letter_code
_entity_poly.pdbx_strand_id
1 'polypeptide(L)'
;MAEKFTEIRILDNFYQTSSFYPMPVVLVSTMNENGSTNLGPYSLCFPFVVTGGEKHSMLLIARASSNTALNITRTKVCSLNFIPDKKKYMKNCVQLGFPGETSEQKMKNSIFTLQPSTRSGSPTNGLTKFPDIVEEAIQVMECTWDDSQPLPPTPTSAESSYFVLVIDKIIMKQKWKDSLFKGKGFPRIPIDFGFRDNIQFWFSKHSKPYPIKVPGSKASSVETVLYACTRFDPDIKWEKEACAKIVKVPNVFLKRVIGGVVKAAKKEGITIITPEFMDKVQDKRSSEKN
;
A
#
# COMPACT_ATOMS: atom_id res chain seq x y z
N MET A 1 41.39 -7.56 -1.57
CA MET A 1 41.34 -6.85 -0.27
C MET A 1 39.87 -6.50 0.01
N ALA A 2 39.38 -6.72 1.23
CA ALA A 2 38.03 -6.28 1.59
C ALA A 2 37.94 -4.76 1.60
N GLU A 3 36.89 -4.21 1.05
CA GLU A 3 36.60 -2.79 1.04
C GLU A 3 36.35 -2.29 2.48
N LYS A 4 36.95 -1.16 2.86
CA LYS A 4 36.82 -0.61 4.22
C LYS A 4 35.60 0.30 4.31
N PHE A 5 34.87 0.21 5.40
CA PHE A 5 33.82 1.17 5.74
C PHE A 5 34.46 2.53 6.12
N THR A 6 33.81 3.59 5.66
CA THR A 6 34.18 4.97 5.96
C THR A 6 32.97 5.70 6.52
N GLU A 7 33.16 6.49 7.55
CA GLU A 7 32.11 7.32 8.14
C GLU A 7 31.68 8.44 7.18
N ILE A 8 30.38 8.71 7.16
CA ILE A 8 29.75 9.77 6.36
C ILE A 8 28.98 10.69 7.31
N ARG A 9 29.15 12.01 7.13
CA ARG A 9 28.36 13.00 7.88
C ARG A 9 26.88 12.90 7.53
N ILE A 10 26.01 12.91 8.55
CA ILE A 10 24.56 12.96 8.38
C ILE A 10 24.15 14.40 8.06
N LEU A 11 23.54 14.59 6.91
CA LEU A 11 23.01 15.87 6.43
C LEU A 11 21.48 15.84 6.41
N ASP A 12 20.84 17.00 6.26
CA ASP A 12 19.41 17.08 6.04
C ASP A 12 19.01 16.27 4.80
N ASN A 13 17.80 15.70 4.82
CA ASN A 13 17.36 14.74 3.82
C ASN A 13 18.34 13.54 3.66
N PHE A 14 18.86 13.04 4.79
CA PHE A 14 19.90 12.00 4.85
C PHE A 14 19.62 10.78 3.95
N TYR A 15 18.37 10.42 3.74
CA TYR A 15 17.94 9.32 2.87
C TYR A 15 18.31 9.55 1.39
N GLN A 16 18.60 10.79 0.99
CA GLN A 16 19.07 11.16 -0.34
C GLN A 16 20.52 11.66 -0.33
N THR A 17 20.93 12.38 0.71
CA THR A 17 22.21 13.10 0.77
C THR A 17 23.33 12.29 1.39
N SER A 18 23.03 11.43 2.36
CA SER A 18 24.03 10.70 3.17
C SER A 18 23.86 9.18 3.11
N SER A 19 22.85 8.67 2.39
CA SER A 19 22.61 7.23 2.24
C SER A 19 21.98 6.88 0.89
N PHE A 20 21.96 5.59 0.59
CA PHE A 20 21.20 5.03 -0.52
C PHE A 20 19.93 4.38 0.03
N TYR A 21 18.84 5.12 0.09
CA TYR A 21 17.54 4.63 0.55
C TYR A 21 16.47 4.81 -0.55
N PRO A 22 16.41 3.87 -1.51
CA PRO A 22 15.44 3.96 -2.62
C PRO A 22 14.03 3.66 -2.14
N MET A 23 13.07 4.42 -2.65
CA MET A 23 11.67 4.32 -2.27
C MET A 23 10.74 4.28 -3.50
N PRO A 24 9.58 3.62 -3.41
CA PRO A 24 8.59 3.68 -4.49
C PRO A 24 8.04 5.10 -4.64
N VAL A 25 7.77 5.50 -5.88
CA VAL A 25 7.07 6.76 -6.17
C VAL A 25 5.57 6.54 -6.07
N VAL A 26 4.90 7.37 -5.26
CA VAL A 26 3.45 7.43 -5.11
C VAL A 26 2.96 8.79 -5.61
N LEU A 27 1.96 8.80 -6.48
CA LEU A 27 1.32 10.02 -6.95
C LEU A 27 0.07 10.30 -6.10
N VAL A 28 0.11 11.34 -5.29
CA VAL A 28 -0.94 11.67 -4.32
C VAL A 28 -1.94 12.62 -4.95
N SER A 29 -3.21 12.20 -5.02
CA SER A 29 -4.33 13.06 -5.43
C SER A 29 -4.93 13.74 -4.20
N THR A 30 -5.14 15.04 -4.30
CA THR A 30 -5.81 15.87 -3.29
C THR A 30 -6.75 16.86 -3.92
N MET A 31 -7.63 17.48 -3.16
CA MET A 31 -8.62 18.43 -3.67
C MET A 31 -8.17 19.89 -3.42
N ASN A 32 -8.07 20.66 -4.49
CA ASN A 32 -7.85 22.10 -4.44
C ASN A 32 -9.08 22.87 -3.90
N GLU A 33 -8.91 24.12 -3.54
CA GLU A 33 -10.00 24.99 -3.07
C GLU A 33 -11.08 25.18 -4.14
N ASN A 34 -10.70 25.24 -5.40
CA ASN A 34 -11.63 25.39 -6.52
C ASN A 34 -12.35 24.09 -6.92
N GLY A 35 -12.20 22.99 -6.14
CA GLY A 35 -12.82 21.70 -6.42
C GLY A 35 -12.15 20.87 -7.51
N SER A 36 -11.01 21.31 -8.04
CA SER A 36 -10.20 20.51 -8.97
C SER A 36 -9.25 19.56 -8.22
N THR A 37 -8.85 18.47 -8.85
CA THR A 37 -7.87 17.54 -8.30
C THR A 37 -6.45 18.03 -8.55
N ASN A 38 -5.60 18.00 -7.52
CA ASN A 38 -4.16 18.21 -7.59
C ASN A 38 -3.42 16.88 -7.51
N LEU A 39 -2.32 16.74 -8.24
CA LEU A 39 -1.41 15.61 -8.18
C LEU A 39 -0.04 16.04 -7.67
N GLY A 40 0.48 15.33 -6.67
CA GLY A 40 1.83 15.51 -6.13
C GLY A 40 2.57 14.19 -6.02
N PRO A 41 3.80 14.05 -6.60
CA PRO A 41 4.62 12.86 -6.43
C PRO A 41 5.36 12.88 -5.10
N TYR A 42 5.39 11.73 -4.43
CA TYR A 42 6.07 11.51 -3.15
C TYR A 42 6.76 10.16 -3.13
N SER A 43 7.90 10.10 -2.48
CA SER A 43 8.62 8.87 -2.15
C SER A 43 8.60 8.58 -0.65
N LEU A 44 8.45 9.59 0.20
CA LEU A 44 8.29 9.41 1.65
C LEU A 44 6.84 9.02 2.01
N CYS A 45 6.41 7.85 1.55
CA CYS A 45 5.08 7.30 1.82
C CYS A 45 5.20 5.79 2.06
N PHE A 46 4.99 5.34 3.31
CA PHE A 46 5.23 3.95 3.72
C PHE A 46 4.13 3.40 4.61
N PRO A 47 3.99 2.05 4.69
CA PRO A 47 3.07 1.43 5.65
C PRO A 47 3.39 1.85 7.08
N PHE A 48 2.37 2.22 7.86
CA PHE A 48 2.51 2.68 9.24
C PHE A 48 1.82 1.71 10.22
N VAL A 49 0.50 1.62 10.21
CA VAL A 49 -0.21 0.60 11.00
C VAL A 49 -0.55 -0.57 10.08
N VAL A 50 0.13 -1.71 10.29
CA VAL A 50 0.05 -2.87 9.38
C VAL A 50 -0.60 -4.10 10.01
N THR A 51 -0.68 -4.15 11.36
CA THR A 51 -1.28 -5.27 12.12
C THR A 51 -1.86 -4.76 13.43
N GLY A 52 -2.72 -5.57 14.07
CA GLY A 52 -3.17 -5.34 15.45
C GLY A 52 -4.25 -4.29 15.66
N GLY A 53 -4.77 -3.70 14.60
CA GLY A 53 -5.82 -2.69 14.66
C GLY A 53 -6.97 -2.98 13.70
N GLU A 54 -8.10 -2.34 13.91
CA GLU A 54 -9.23 -2.38 12.98
C GLU A 54 -8.93 -1.59 11.69
N LYS A 55 -8.05 -0.61 11.77
CA LYS A 55 -7.69 0.27 10.66
C LYS A 55 -6.21 0.14 10.33
N HIS A 56 -5.91 0.07 9.06
CA HIS A 56 -4.54 0.09 8.53
C HIS A 56 -4.23 1.48 7.96
N SER A 57 -2.97 1.90 8.03
CA SER A 57 -2.60 3.24 7.57
C SER A 57 -1.24 3.29 6.90
N MET A 58 -1.08 4.35 6.11
CA MET A 58 0.18 4.80 5.53
C MET A 58 0.65 6.05 6.25
N LEU A 59 1.96 6.25 6.37
CA LEU A 59 2.56 7.52 6.79
C LEU A 59 3.05 8.25 5.54
N LEU A 60 2.55 9.46 5.32
CA LEU A 60 3.04 10.36 4.29
C LEU A 60 3.79 11.52 4.95
N ILE A 61 5.02 11.76 4.51
CA ILE A 61 5.79 12.94 4.88
C ILE A 61 5.83 13.88 3.68
N ALA A 62 5.31 15.07 3.85
CA ALA A 62 5.22 16.07 2.80
C ALA A 62 5.78 17.41 3.28
N ARG A 63 6.37 18.19 2.39
CA ARG A 63 6.75 19.57 2.73
C ARG A 63 5.49 20.35 3.13
N ALA A 64 5.53 21.00 4.30
CA ALA A 64 4.38 21.68 4.90
C ALA A 64 3.73 22.72 3.98
N SER A 65 4.53 23.41 3.18
CA SER A 65 4.08 24.43 2.20
C SER A 65 3.64 23.84 0.84
N SER A 66 3.64 22.52 0.67
CA SER A 66 3.20 21.91 -0.59
C SER A 66 1.69 21.97 -0.76
N ASN A 67 1.22 22.07 -2.01
CA ASN A 67 -0.22 22.00 -2.31
C ASN A 67 -0.87 20.75 -1.73
N THR A 68 -0.17 19.61 -1.77
CA THR A 68 -0.64 18.35 -1.20
C THR A 68 -0.86 18.45 0.31
N ALA A 69 0.12 18.97 1.06
CA ALA A 69 0.01 19.11 2.51
C ALA A 69 -1.12 20.07 2.89
N LEU A 70 -1.18 21.24 2.26
CA LEU A 70 -2.24 22.22 2.49
C LEU A 70 -3.63 21.63 2.20
N ASN A 71 -3.77 20.94 1.10
CA ASN A 71 -5.02 20.28 0.72
C ASN A 71 -5.43 19.18 1.70
N ILE A 72 -4.52 18.29 2.12
CA ILE A 72 -4.83 17.24 3.12
C ILE A 72 -5.22 17.89 4.45
N THR A 73 -4.51 18.90 4.89
CA THR A 73 -4.82 19.62 6.14
C THR A 73 -6.24 20.19 6.11
N ARG A 74 -6.66 20.76 4.99
CA ARG A 74 -7.99 21.35 4.82
C ARG A 74 -9.08 20.31 4.65
N THR A 75 -8.85 19.28 3.83
CA THR A 75 -9.90 18.37 3.35
C THR A 75 -9.95 17.03 4.06
N LYS A 76 -8.88 16.64 4.76
CA LYS A 76 -8.68 15.36 5.44
C LYS A 76 -8.67 14.13 4.52
N VAL A 77 -8.77 14.27 3.22
CA VAL A 77 -8.87 13.16 2.28
C VAL A 77 -7.83 13.24 1.17
N CYS A 78 -7.35 12.08 0.73
CA CYS A 78 -6.46 11.94 -0.42
C CYS A 78 -6.58 10.55 -1.05
N SER A 79 -5.91 10.36 -2.20
CA SER A 79 -5.73 9.05 -2.80
C SER A 79 -4.27 8.83 -3.17
N LEU A 80 -3.74 7.66 -2.86
CA LEU A 80 -2.37 7.23 -3.14
C LEU A 80 -2.37 6.37 -4.40
N ASN A 81 -1.93 6.93 -5.52
CA ASN A 81 -1.93 6.25 -6.82
C ASN A 81 -0.55 5.65 -7.09
N PHE A 82 -0.46 4.33 -7.20
CA PHE A 82 0.77 3.61 -7.54
C PHE A 82 0.85 3.43 -9.05
N ILE A 83 1.66 4.23 -9.69
CA ILE A 83 1.77 4.30 -11.16
C ILE A 83 2.80 3.31 -11.71
N PRO A 84 2.67 2.86 -12.97
CA PRO A 84 3.67 1.98 -13.57
C PRO A 84 4.98 2.70 -13.88
N ASP A 85 6.10 1.96 -13.78
CA ASP A 85 7.43 2.45 -14.14
C ASP A 85 7.53 2.70 -15.66
N LYS A 86 7.28 3.95 -16.05
CA LYS A 86 7.47 4.45 -17.41
C LYS A 86 8.20 5.79 -17.36
N LYS A 87 9.28 5.92 -18.15
CA LYS A 87 10.10 7.13 -18.17
C LYS A 87 9.27 8.41 -18.40
N LYS A 88 8.24 8.36 -19.23
CA LYS A 88 7.34 9.51 -19.48
C LYS A 88 6.58 9.93 -18.21
N TYR A 89 6.16 8.98 -17.38
CA TYR A 89 5.48 9.26 -16.12
C TYR A 89 6.44 9.85 -15.08
N MET A 90 7.67 9.33 -15.00
CA MET A 90 8.68 9.89 -14.11
C MET A 90 9.08 11.30 -14.50
N LYS A 91 9.23 11.56 -15.80
CA LYS A 91 9.46 12.93 -16.31
C LYS A 91 8.33 13.87 -15.87
N ASN A 92 7.08 13.45 -15.98
CA ASN A 92 5.95 14.28 -15.56
C ASN A 92 5.86 14.41 -14.02
N CYS A 93 6.17 13.35 -13.27
CA CYS A 93 6.26 13.44 -11.80
C CYS A 93 7.28 14.50 -11.36
N VAL A 94 8.45 14.56 -11.98
CA VAL A 94 9.45 15.60 -11.68
C VAL A 94 8.87 17.00 -11.94
N GLN A 95 8.15 17.21 -13.03
CA GLN A 95 7.48 18.49 -13.33
C GLN A 95 6.41 18.83 -12.29
N LEU A 96 5.53 17.87 -11.96
CA LEU A 96 4.48 18.06 -10.95
C LEU A 96 5.03 18.30 -9.53
N GLY A 97 6.16 17.69 -9.19
CA GLY A 97 6.82 17.81 -7.88
C GLY A 97 7.65 19.08 -7.72
N PHE A 98 8.05 19.73 -8.80
CA PHE A 98 8.95 20.88 -8.73
C PHE A 98 8.25 22.09 -8.09
N PRO A 99 8.93 22.81 -7.17
CA PRO A 99 8.36 23.98 -6.52
C PRO A 99 8.22 25.18 -7.47
N GLY A 100 7.39 26.16 -7.09
CA GLY A 100 7.31 27.46 -7.77
C GLY A 100 6.06 27.66 -8.65
N GLU A 101 5.37 26.60 -9.07
CA GLU A 101 4.14 26.71 -9.84
C GLU A 101 2.90 26.43 -8.98
N THR A 102 1.79 27.08 -9.32
CA THR A 102 0.48 26.78 -8.70
C THR A 102 -0.01 25.39 -9.10
N SER A 103 -0.92 24.82 -8.32
CA SER A 103 -1.55 23.55 -8.66
C SER A 103 -2.17 23.57 -10.06
N GLU A 104 -2.84 24.65 -10.44
CA GLU A 104 -3.47 24.77 -11.76
C GLU A 104 -2.44 24.75 -12.92
N GLN A 105 -1.33 25.47 -12.75
CA GLN A 105 -0.25 25.48 -13.74
C GLN A 105 0.35 24.08 -13.90
N LYS A 106 0.63 23.38 -12.80
CA LYS A 106 1.14 22.02 -12.82
C LYS A 106 0.18 21.05 -13.48
N MET A 107 -1.10 21.14 -13.14
CA MET A 107 -2.11 20.23 -13.70
C MET A 107 -2.36 20.41 -15.18
N LYS A 108 -2.17 21.63 -15.75
CA LYS A 108 -2.18 21.84 -17.22
C LYS A 108 -1.12 21.01 -17.95
N ASN A 109 0.01 20.74 -17.27
CA ASN A 109 1.13 19.96 -17.82
C ASN A 109 1.06 18.48 -17.42
N SER A 110 0.00 18.05 -16.71
CA SER A 110 -0.18 16.65 -16.35
C SER A 110 -0.51 15.80 -17.56
N ILE A 111 0.17 14.65 -17.67
CA ILE A 111 -0.12 13.65 -18.71
C ILE A 111 -0.97 12.50 -18.17
N PHE A 112 -1.40 12.58 -16.91
CA PHE A 112 -2.22 11.57 -16.27
C PHE A 112 -3.70 11.84 -16.53
N THR A 113 -4.44 10.79 -16.85
CA THR A 113 -5.89 10.83 -16.96
C THR A 113 -6.51 10.69 -15.57
N LEU A 114 -7.45 11.57 -15.27
CA LEU A 114 -8.19 11.53 -14.02
C LEU A 114 -9.56 10.88 -14.23
N GLN A 115 -9.97 10.06 -13.27
CA GLN A 115 -11.29 9.47 -13.21
C GLN A 115 -11.88 9.64 -11.79
N PRO A 116 -13.21 9.67 -11.64
CA PRO A 116 -13.82 9.84 -10.33
C PRO A 116 -13.37 8.81 -9.30
N SER A 117 -13.26 9.23 -8.04
CA SER A 117 -13.06 8.34 -6.90
C SER A 117 -14.13 7.26 -6.86
N THR A 118 -13.78 6.09 -6.36
CA THR A 118 -14.72 4.96 -6.18
C THR A 118 -15.36 4.92 -4.80
N ARG A 119 -15.09 5.92 -3.96
CA ARG A 119 -15.73 6.03 -2.65
C ARG A 119 -17.22 6.31 -2.81
N SER A 120 -18.01 5.69 -1.94
CA SER A 120 -19.44 5.99 -1.78
C SER A 120 -19.65 7.08 -0.73
N GLY A 121 -20.74 7.81 -0.87
CA GLY A 121 -21.09 8.90 0.05
C GLY A 121 -20.44 10.24 -0.31
N SER A 122 -20.70 11.24 0.51
CA SER A 122 -20.11 12.57 0.39
C SER A 122 -18.90 12.70 1.30
N PRO A 123 -17.81 13.32 0.84
CA PRO A 123 -16.69 13.62 1.71
C PRO A 123 -17.10 14.59 2.81
N THR A 124 -16.37 14.56 3.92
CA THR A 124 -16.49 15.54 5.00
C THR A 124 -15.84 16.89 4.63
N ASN A 125 -15.96 17.88 5.53
CA ASN A 125 -15.25 19.16 5.41
C ASN A 125 -15.62 20.01 4.19
N GLY A 126 -16.91 20.03 3.82
CA GLY A 126 -17.43 20.94 2.79
C GLY A 126 -17.07 20.58 1.35
N LEU A 127 -16.48 19.42 1.11
CA LEU A 127 -16.22 18.94 -0.23
C LEU A 127 -17.50 18.40 -0.89
N THR A 128 -17.66 18.66 -2.18
CA THR A 128 -18.74 18.11 -3.01
C THR A 128 -18.41 16.75 -3.59
N LYS A 129 -17.13 16.44 -3.74
CA LYS A 129 -16.62 15.14 -4.24
C LYS A 129 -15.27 14.80 -3.61
N PHE A 130 -14.91 13.52 -3.64
CA PHE A 130 -13.54 13.06 -3.35
C PHE A 130 -12.58 13.46 -4.48
N PRO A 131 -11.26 13.60 -4.20
CA PRO A 131 -10.28 13.82 -5.26
C PRO A 131 -10.31 12.68 -6.27
N ASP A 132 -10.23 13.04 -7.55
CA ASP A 132 -10.17 12.06 -8.62
C ASP A 132 -8.92 11.17 -8.50
N ILE A 133 -8.98 9.97 -9.02
CA ILE A 133 -7.88 9.01 -9.02
C ILE A 133 -7.24 8.92 -10.41
N VAL A 134 -6.01 8.41 -10.47
CA VAL A 134 -5.25 8.28 -11.73
C VAL A 134 -5.63 7.00 -12.45
N GLU A 135 -6.13 7.11 -13.68
CA GLU A 135 -6.54 5.96 -14.50
C GLU A 135 -5.37 5.01 -14.80
N GLU A 136 -4.17 5.54 -15.03
CA GLU A 136 -2.99 4.73 -15.33
C GLU A 136 -2.44 3.97 -14.12
N ALA A 137 -2.92 4.25 -12.91
CA ALA A 137 -2.45 3.57 -11.70
C ALA A 137 -2.68 2.05 -11.78
N ILE A 138 -1.76 1.31 -11.18
CA ILE A 138 -1.82 -0.14 -10.99
C ILE A 138 -2.81 -0.47 -9.88
N GLN A 139 -2.69 0.28 -8.80
CA GLN A 139 -3.56 0.27 -7.62
C GLN A 139 -3.70 1.67 -7.05
N VAL A 140 -4.78 1.90 -6.32
CA VAL A 140 -5.02 3.13 -5.58
C VAL A 140 -5.44 2.77 -4.17
N MET A 141 -4.92 3.50 -3.18
CA MET A 141 -5.41 3.49 -1.82
C MET A 141 -6.11 4.81 -1.57
N GLU A 142 -7.41 4.77 -1.35
CA GLU A 142 -8.21 5.94 -0.99
C GLU A 142 -8.17 6.10 0.52
N CYS A 143 -7.75 7.27 1.00
CA CYS A 143 -7.36 7.46 2.40
C CYS A 143 -8.02 8.68 3.03
N THR A 144 -8.22 8.59 4.35
CA THR A 144 -8.62 9.71 5.22
C THR A 144 -7.49 9.96 6.22
N TRP A 145 -7.12 11.22 6.40
CA TRP A 145 -6.14 11.61 7.40
C TRP A 145 -6.73 11.51 8.81
N ASP A 146 -6.12 10.71 9.65
CA ASP A 146 -6.40 10.62 11.08
C ASP A 146 -5.44 11.54 11.84
N ASP A 147 -5.92 12.71 12.20
CA ASP A 147 -5.15 13.72 12.94
C ASP A 147 -5.18 13.51 14.46
N SER A 148 -5.88 12.48 14.94
CA SER A 148 -5.88 12.08 16.35
C SER A 148 -4.69 11.18 16.72
N GLN A 149 -3.97 10.62 15.75
CA GLN A 149 -2.83 9.76 16.01
C GLN A 149 -1.66 10.56 16.57
N PRO A 150 -1.15 10.20 17.75
CA PRO A 150 -0.01 10.88 18.35
C PRO A 150 1.26 10.56 17.54
N LEU A 151 1.66 11.50 16.70
CA LEU A 151 3.01 11.48 16.14
C LEU A 151 3.95 12.27 17.05
N PRO A 152 5.25 11.93 17.07
CA PRO A 152 6.23 12.75 17.79
C PRO A 152 6.07 14.21 17.40
N PRO A 153 6.16 15.16 18.35
CA PRO A 153 6.05 16.57 18.03
C PRO A 153 7.09 16.91 16.97
N THR A 154 6.63 17.43 15.86
CA THR A 154 7.51 17.98 14.84
C THR A 154 8.18 19.20 15.42
N PRO A 155 9.51 19.36 15.29
CA PRO A 155 10.18 20.61 15.67
C PRO A 155 9.43 21.79 15.01
N THR A 156 9.25 22.88 15.71
CA THR A 156 8.56 24.08 15.21
C THR A 156 9.24 24.69 13.97
N SER A 157 10.49 24.34 13.73
CA SER A 157 11.26 24.64 12.52
C SER A 157 11.15 23.61 11.41
N ALA A 158 10.38 22.52 11.61
CA ALA A 158 10.28 21.48 10.61
C ALA A 158 9.49 21.96 9.39
N GLU A 159 10.13 21.89 8.25
CA GLU A 159 9.51 22.18 6.96
C GLU A 159 8.56 21.06 6.48
N SER A 160 8.40 20.00 7.26
CA SER A 160 7.65 18.81 6.89
C SER A 160 6.41 18.63 7.75
N SER A 161 5.32 18.22 7.10
CA SER A 161 4.09 17.73 7.73
C SER A 161 4.01 16.21 7.62
N TYR A 162 3.46 15.57 8.65
CA TYR A 162 3.31 14.12 8.77
C TYR A 162 1.82 13.78 8.79
N PHE A 163 1.40 12.88 7.92
CA PHE A 163 0.01 12.50 7.78
C PHE A 163 -0.15 11.00 8.00
N VAL A 164 -0.88 10.59 9.03
CA VAL A 164 -1.34 9.21 9.19
C VAL A 164 -2.59 9.02 8.35
N LEU A 165 -2.43 8.38 7.21
CA LEU A 165 -3.46 8.18 6.21
C LEU A 165 -4.13 6.81 6.41
N VAL A 166 -5.27 6.78 7.07
CA VAL A 166 -6.08 5.57 7.21
C VAL A 166 -6.58 5.14 5.84
N ILE A 167 -6.36 3.88 5.50
CA ILE A 167 -6.80 3.30 4.24
C ILE A 167 -8.28 2.92 4.36
N ASP A 168 -9.14 3.67 3.68
CA ASP A 168 -10.57 3.39 3.63
C ASP A 168 -10.88 2.31 2.59
N LYS A 169 -10.14 2.33 1.47
CA LYS A 169 -10.36 1.41 0.35
C LYS A 169 -9.08 1.20 -0.45
N ILE A 170 -8.87 -0.04 -0.87
CA ILE A 170 -7.84 -0.39 -1.87
C ILE A 170 -8.54 -0.87 -3.12
N ILE A 171 -8.27 -0.22 -4.24
CA ILE A 171 -8.71 -0.67 -5.56
C ILE A 171 -7.50 -1.00 -6.42
N MET A 172 -7.66 -1.97 -7.30
CA MET A 172 -6.58 -2.49 -8.13
C MET A 172 -7.12 -2.94 -9.48
N LYS A 173 -6.34 -2.74 -10.54
CA LYS A 173 -6.69 -3.30 -11.86
C LYS A 173 -6.80 -4.82 -11.77
N GLN A 174 -7.81 -5.41 -12.41
CA GLN A 174 -8.15 -6.83 -12.31
C GLN A 174 -6.93 -7.74 -12.53
N LYS A 175 -6.12 -7.45 -13.55
CA LYS A 175 -4.89 -8.18 -13.83
C LYS A 175 -3.97 -8.30 -12.60
N TRP A 176 -3.82 -7.22 -11.83
CA TRP A 176 -2.93 -7.18 -10.68
C TRP A 176 -3.56 -7.80 -9.44
N LYS A 177 -4.87 -7.64 -9.29
CA LYS A 177 -5.66 -8.38 -8.29
C LYS A 177 -5.46 -9.89 -8.47
N ASP A 178 -5.63 -10.40 -9.69
CA ASP A 178 -5.41 -11.81 -9.98
C ASP A 178 -3.98 -12.27 -9.70
N SER A 179 -2.99 -11.44 -10.05
CA SER A 179 -1.58 -11.71 -9.80
C SER A 179 -1.27 -11.78 -8.31
N LEU A 180 -1.84 -10.86 -7.52
CA LEU A 180 -1.69 -10.81 -6.07
C LEU A 180 -2.19 -12.10 -5.41
N PHE A 181 -3.40 -12.56 -5.74
CA PHE A 181 -3.97 -13.78 -5.18
C PHE A 181 -3.30 -15.06 -5.68
N LYS A 182 -2.83 -15.08 -6.93
CA LYS A 182 -2.05 -16.21 -7.47
C LYS A 182 -0.64 -16.27 -6.91
N GLY A 183 -0.15 -15.20 -6.27
CA GLY A 183 1.24 -15.06 -5.81
C GLY A 183 2.25 -15.08 -6.96
N LYS A 184 1.84 -14.71 -8.17
CA LYS A 184 2.66 -14.70 -9.38
C LYS A 184 2.38 -13.44 -10.20
N GLY A 185 3.44 -12.90 -10.77
CA GLY A 185 3.37 -11.66 -11.53
C GLY A 185 3.39 -10.44 -10.59
N PHE A 186 4.31 -9.53 -10.87
CA PHE A 186 4.51 -8.33 -10.06
C PHE A 186 4.48 -7.12 -10.98
N PRO A 187 3.78 -6.03 -10.58
CA PRO A 187 3.84 -4.78 -11.33
C PRO A 187 5.24 -4.18 -11.19
N ARG A 188 5.66 -3.44 -12.20
CA ARG A 188 6.87 -2.61 -12.10
C ARG A 188 6.45 -1.25 -11.57
N ILE A 189 6.89 -0.94 -10.36
CA ILE A 189 6.69 0.35 -9.70
C ILE A 189 8.01 1.11 -9.78
N PRO A 190 8.02 2.41 -10.10
CA PRO A 190 9.24 3.20 -10.17
C PRO A 190 9.88 3.35 -8.79
N ILE A 191 11.19 3.27 -8.76
CA ILE A 191 12.02 3.45 -7.55
C ILE A 191 12.79 4.76 -7.67
N ASP A 192 12.63 5.63 -6.69
CA ASP A 192 13.28 6.92 -6.57
C ASP A 192 14.51 6.84 -5.67
N PHE A 193 15.65 7.29 -6.16
CA PHE A 193 16.88 7.49 -5.40
C PHE A 193 17.09 8.95 -4.97
N GLY A 194 16.18 9.83 -5.37
CA GLY A 194 16.17 11.22 -5.01
C GLY A 194 17.05 12.12 -5.87
N PHE A 195 17.25 13.31 -5.36
CA PHE A 195 17.95 14.42 -6.01
C PHE A 195 19.37 14.51 -5.45
N ARG A 196 20.39 14.13 -6.24
CA ARG A 196 21.76 13.94 -5.71
C ARG A 196 22.78 14.98 -6.17
N ASP A 197 22.54 15.64 -7.29
CA ASP A 197 23.52 16.52 -7.94
C ASP A 197 22.97 17.93 -8.23
N ASN A 198 21.86 18.31 -7.61
CA ASN A 198 21.14 19.56 -7.83
C ASN A 198 20.64 19.79 -9.27
N ILE A 199 20.74 18.78 -10.13
CA ILE A 199 20.37 18.87 -11.54
C ILE A 199 19.36 17.78 -11.93
N GLN A 200 19.49 16.57 -11.35
CA GLN A 200 18.73 15.40 -11.80
C GLN A 200 18.13 14.60 -10.64
N PHE A 201 16.90 14.13 -10.85
CA PHE A 201 16.32 13.04 -10.06
C PHE A 201 16.74 11.70 -10.64
N TRP A 202 17.13 10.79 -9.75
CA TRP A 202 17.60 9.47 -10.11
C TRP A 202 16.53 8.42 -9.85
N PHE A 203 16.12 7.71 -10.90
CA PHE A 203 15.18 6.61 -10.82
C PHE A 203 15.83 5.34 -11.30
N SER A 204 15.48 4.22 -10.69
CA SER A 204 15.84 2.91 -11.21
C SER A 204 14.62 2.16 -11.74
N LYS A 205 14.88 1.31 -12.72
CA LYS A 205 13.90 0.33 -13.17
C LYS A 205 13.87 -0.83 -12.19
N HIS A 206 12.69 -1.24 -11.80
CA HIS A 206 12.50 -2.44 -11.03
C HIS A 206 12.94 -3.67 -11.85
N SER A 207 13.89 -4.45 -11.36
CA SER A 207 14.28 -5.71 -11.99
C SER A 207 13.15 -6.75 -11.83
N LYS A 208 13.21 -7.84 -12.61
CA LYS A 208 12.22 -8.93 -12.50
C LYS A 208 12.34 -9.58 -11.12
N PRO A 209 11.27 -9.61 -10.31
CA PRO A 209 11.28 -10.33 -9.03
C PRO A 209 11.57 -11.82 -9.23
N TYR A 210 12.33 -12.39 -8.34
CA TYR A 210 12.65 -13.82 -8.32
C TYR A 210 12.28 -14.43 -6.95
N PRO A 211 11.83 -15.70 -6.92
CA PRO A 211 11.47 -16.36 -5.67
C PRO A 211 12.70 -16.92 -4.98
N ILE A 212 12.75 -16.77 -3.66
CA ILE A 212 13.65 -17.51 -2.79
C ILE A 212 12.79 -18.44 -1.94
N LYS A 213 13.15 -19.74 -1.91
CA LYS A 213 12.43 -20.69 -1.05
C LYS A 213 12.69 -20.35 0.42
N VAL A 214 11.63 -20.30 1.20
CA VAL A 214 11.79 -20.20 2.65
C VAL A 214 12.47 -21.47 3.18
N PRO A 215 13.28 -21.39 4.25
CA PRO A 215 13.84 -22.58 4.90
C PRO A 215 12.72 -23.55 5.22
N GLY A 216 12.90 -24.82 4.89
CA GLY A 216 11.93 -25.86 5.20
C GLY A 216 11.77 -25.97 6.70
N SER A 217 10.78 -25.30 7.29
CA SER A 217 10.41 -25.53 8.68
C SER A 217 9.71 -26.89 8.76
N LYS A 218 10.16 -27.74 9.67
CA LYS A 218 9.54 -29.04 9.92
C LYS A 218 8.11 -28.94 10.46
N ALA A 219 7.70 -27.75 10.95
CA ALA A 219 6.35 -27.44 11.39
C ALA A 219 5.98 -26.03 10.96
N SER A 220 4.80 -25.85 10.40
CA SER A 220 4.21 -24.54 10.18
C SER A 220 3.84 -23.94 11.54
N SER A 221 4.12 -22.68 11.78
CA SER A 221 3.54 -21.98 12.95
C SER A 221 2.07 -21.63 12.68
N VAL A 222 1.30 -21.38 13.74
CA VAL A 222 -0.10 -20.93 13.61
C VAL A 222 -0.18 -19.65 12.77
N GLU A 223 0.77 -18.75 12.97
CA GLU A 223 0.87 -17.49 12.21
C GLU A 223 1.09 -17.74 10.71
N THR A 224 1.96 -18.68 10.35
CA THR A 224 2.20 -19.06 8.95
C THR A 224 0.95 -19.64 8.31
N VAL A 225 0.21 -20.46 9.05
CA VAL A 225 -1.06 -21.05 8.59
C VAL A 225 -2.12 -19.98 8.44
N LEU A 226 -2.28 -19.10 9.45
CA LEU A 226 -3.22 -17.97 9.42
C LEU A 226 -2.96 -17.07 8.21
N TYR A 227 -1.68 -16.74 7.96
CA TYR A 227 -1.29 -15.99 6.78
C TYR A 227 -1.69 -16.67 5.47
N ALA A 228 -1.50 -17.99 5.37
CA ALA A 228 -1.91 -18.76 4.19
C ALA A 228 -3.44 -18.80 4.02
N CYS A 229 -4.17 -18.96 5.13
CA CYS A 229 -5.64 -18.98 5.16
C CYS A 229 -6.24 -17.63 4.72
N THR A 230 -5.77 -16.54 5.30
CA THR A 230 -6.26 -15.17 5.02
C THR A 230 -6.02 -14.78 3.55
N ARG A 231 -4.94 -15.26 2.95
CA ARG A 231 -4.62 -14.98 1.53
C ARG A 231 -5.32 -15.90 0.54
N PHE A 232 -5.90 -17.01 0.99
CA PHE A 232 -6.55 -17.96 0.10
C PHE A 232 -7.85 -17.42 -0.47
N ASP A 233 -8.63 -16.78 0.38
CA ASP A 233 -9.92 -16.17 0.02
C ASP A 233 -10.16 -14.93 0.90
N PRO A 234 -10.25 -13.72 0.31
CA PRO A 234 -10.37 -12.47 1.08
C PRO A 234 -11.73 -12.30 1.75
N ASP A 235 -12.75 -13.02 1.29
CA ASP A 235 -14.11 -12.92 1.82
C ASP A 235 -14.33 -13.84 3.02
N ILE A 236 -13.34 -14.72 3.33
CA ILE A 236 -13.40 -15.67 4.43
C ILE A 236 -12.35 -15.32 5.48
N LYS A 237 -12.81 -14.98 6.65
CA LYS A 237 -11.95 -14.77 7.83
C LYS A 237 -11.69 -16.09 8.55
N TRP A 238 -10.56 -16.17 9.23
CA TRP A 238 -10.16 -17.34 10.00
C TRP A 238 -9.80 -16.93 11.41
N GLU A 239 -10.31 -17.65 12.39
CA GLU A 239 -9.84 -17.54 13.75
C GLU A 239 -8.49 -18.24 13.93
N LYS A 240 -7.66 -17.71 14.83
CA LYS A 240 -6.32 -18.24 15.06
C LYS A 240 -6.36 -19.68 15.57
N GLU A 241 -7.33 -19.99 16.41
CA GLU A 241 -7.61 -21.30 16.97
C GLU A 241 -8.05 -22.31 15.89
N ALA A 242 -8.83 -21.88 14.91
CA ALA A 242 -9.18 -22.72 13.76
C ALA A 242 -7.93 -23.06 12.91
N CYS A 243 -7.03 -22.09 12.74
CA CYS A 243 -5.75 -22.30 12.04
C CYS A 243 -4.84 -23.28 12.79
N ALA A 244 -4.86 -23.28 14.13
CA ALA A 244 -4.08 -24.19 14.95
C ALA A 244 -4.39 -25.67 14.67
N LYS A 245 -5.63 -25.99 14.27
CA LYS A 245 -6.04 -27.38 13.93
C LYS A 245 -5.36 -27.94 12.68
N ILE A 246 -4.86 -27.10 11.80
CA ILE A 246 -4.21 -27.53 10.55
C ILE A 246 -2.69 -27.24 10.49
N VAL A 247 -2.10 -26.81 11.61
CA VAL A 247 -0.64 -26.58 11.72
C VAL A 247 0.18 -27.83 11.38
N LYS A 248 -0.31 -29.02 11.74
CA LYS A 248 0.35 -30.31 11.48
C LYS A 248 0.25 -30.77 10.04
N VAL A 249 -0.56 -30.09 9.21
CA VAL A 249 -0.71 -30.43 7.79
C VAL A 249 0.59 -30.07 7.05
N PRO A 250 1.22 -31.01 6.33
CA PRO A 250 2.39 -30.68 5.52
C PRO A 250 2.09 -29.57 4.51
N ASN A 251 3.03 -28.65 4.32
CA ASN A 251 2.85 -27.45 3.46
C ASN A 251 2.38 -27.78 2.04
N VAL A 252 2.79 -28.91 1.49
CA VAL A 252 2.37 -29.37 0.15
C VAL A 252 0.87 -29.64 0.05
N PHE A 253 0.22 -30.01 1.17
CA PHE A 253 -1.23 -30.27 1.24
C PHE A 253 -2.02 -29.12 1.83
N LEU A 254 -1.36 -28.16 2.48
CA LEU A 254 -2.02 -27.08 3.21
C LEU A 254 -3.01 -26.31 2.30
N LYS A 255 -2.58 -25.92 1.11
CA LYS A 255 -3.44 -25.22 0.14
C LYS A 255 -4.68 -26.03 -0.24
N ARG A 256 -4.57 -27.35 -0.37
CA ARG A 256 -5.70 -28.23 -0.68
C ARG A 256 -6.68 -28.34 0.50
N VAL A 257 -6.14 -28.40 1.71
CA VAL A 257 -6.95 -28.44 2.96
C VAL A 257 -7.72 -27.13 3.13
N ILE A 258 -7.02 -25.99 3.06
CA ILE A 258 -7.64 -24.65 3.14
C ILE A 258 -8.75 -24.52 2.08
N GLY A 259 -8.47 -24.86 0.82
CA GLY A 259 -9.45 -24.78 -0.26
C GLY A 259 -10.69 -25.65 -0.03
N GLY A 260 -10.52 -26.82 0.58
CA GLY A 260 -11.64 -27.65 0.96
C GLY A 260 -12.51 -27.09 2.07
N VAL A 261 -11.91 -26.46 3.06
CA VAL A 261 -12.63 -25.78 4.17
C VAL A 261 -13.37 -24.55 3.64
N VAL A 262 -12.69 -23.71 2.85
CA VAL A 262 -13.31 -22.52 2.24
C VAL A 262 -14.50 -22.90 1.35
N LYS A 263 -14.38 -23.98 0.56
CA LYS A 263 -15.49 -24.48 -0.27
C LYS A 263 -16.69 -24.92 0.58
N ALA A 264 -16.44 -25.59 1.71
CA ALA A 264 -17.49 -25.98 2.64
C ALA A 264 -18.17 -24.76 3.29
N ALA A 265 -17.35 -23.78 3.73
CA ALA A 265 -17.86 -22.54 4.32
C ALA A 265 -18.76 -21.77 3.36
N LYS A 266 -18.32 -21.58 2.11
CA LYS A 266 -19.11 -20.90 1.07
C LYS A 266 -20.42 -21.63 0.77
N LYS A 267 -20.43 -22.96 0.80
CA LYS A 267 -21.65 -23.76 0.61
C LYS A 267 -22.66 -23.55 1.74
N GLU A 268 -22.19 -23.29 2.95
CA GLU A 268 -23.02 -23.05 4.14
C GLU A 268 -23.23 -21.55 4.44
N GLY A 269 -22.76 -20.63 3.58
CA GLY A 269 -22.89 -19.19 3.78
C GLY A 269 -22.06 -18.62 4.94
N ILE A 270 -21.03 -19.36 5.38
CA ILE A 270 -20.17 -18.99 6.51
C ILE A 270 -19.02 -18.11 6.01
N THR A 271 -18.82 -16.97 6.66
CA THR A 271 -17.74 -16.00 6.35
C THR A 271 -16.61 -16.00 7.37
N ILE A 272 -16.78 -16.65 8.53
CA ILE A 272 -15.79 -16.77 9.60
C ILE A 272 -15.58 -18.25 9.90
N ILE A 273 -14.36 -18.74 9.75
CA ILE A 273 -13.98 -20.12 10.09
C ILE A 273 -13.58 -20.17 11.56
N THR A 274 -14.39 -20.88 12.35
CA THR A 274 -14.16 -21.13 13.78
C THR A 274 -13.61 -22.53 14.02
N PRO A 275 -13.08 -22.84 15.22
CA PRO A 275 -12.67 -24.19 15.59
C PRO A 275 -13.77 -25.24 15.44
N GLU A 276 -15.03 -24.89 15.83
CA GLU A 276 -16.18 -25.78 15.76
C GLU A 276 -16.54 -26.12 14.31
N PHE A 277 -16.45 -25.11 13.41
CA PHE A 277 -16.64 -25.35 11.99
C PHE A 277 -15.58 -26.29 11.41
N MET A 278 -14.34 -26.16 11.88
CA MET A 278 -13.25 -27.08 11.46
C MET A 278 -13.55 -28.51 11.87
N ASP A 279 -14.04 -28.74 13.10
CA ASP A 279 -14.44 -30.06 13.57
C ASP A 279 -15.55 -30.65 12.71
N LYS A 280 -16.61 -29.87 12.46
CA LYS A 280 -17.72 -30.28 11.59
C LYS A 280 -17.26 -30.71 10.21
N VAL A 281 -16.33 -29.94 9.60
CA VAL A 281 -15.78 -30.29 8.26
C VAL A 281 -14.93 -31.56 8.32
N GLN A 282 -14.20 -31.79 9.43
CA GLN A 282 -13.39 -32.99 9.62
C GLN A 282 -14.25 -34.23 9.80
N ASP A 283 -15.28 -34.17 10.63
CA ASP A 283 -16.23 -35.28 10.90
C ASP A 283 -16.96 -35.71 9.62
N LYS A 284 -17.42 -34.73 8.85
CA LYS A 284 -18.09 -35.00 7.56
C LYS A 284 -17.19 -35.72 6.56
N ARG A 285 -15.91 -35.36 6.50
CA ARG A 285 -14.92 -36.04 5.65
C ARG A 285 -14.57 -37.45 6.14
N SER A 286 -14.65 -37.69 7.43
CA SER A 286 -14.42 -39.01 8.03
C SER A 286 -15.58 -39.94 7.74
N SER A 287 -16.83 -39.45 7.79
CA SER A 287 -18.03 -40.22 7.48
C SER A 287 -18.21 -40.53 5.98
N GLU A 288 -17.68 -39.69 5.09
CA GLU A 288 -17.70 -39.94 3.62
C GLU A 288 -16.64 -40.93 3.14
N LYS A 289 -15.71 -41.35 4.01
CA LYS A 289 -14.65 -42.32 3.70
C LYS A 289 -14.92 -43.73 4.21
N ASN A 290 -15.94 -43.90 5.05
CA ASN A 290 -16.44 -45.20 5.50
C ASN A 290 -17.69 -45.57 4.67
#